data_46c8012c6163cc77bb7603a78f71b213
#
_entry.id   46c8012c6163cc77bb7603a78f71b213
#
_cell.length_a   1.000
_cell.length_b   1.000
_cell.length_c   1.000
_cell.angle_alpha   90.00
_cell.angle_beta   90.00
_cell.angle_gamma   90.00
#
_symmetry.space_group_name_H-M   'P 1'
#
loop_
_entity.id
_entity.type
_entity.pdbx_description
1 polymer ?
#
loop_
_entity_poly.entity_id
_entity_poly.type
_entity_poly.pdbx_seq_one_letter_code
_entity_poly.pdbx_strand_id
1 'polypeptide(L)'
;VRAGTVAVLGATGKTGSAVAAAALHAGLAVRGTTRHPGQADGPAGVEWHQADALTGDGLTHALTGAEAAYLIVPNVHPAEVEMVDLVAQAATEAGVDRVVYHSVADPHDARMAHHLRKARAETVLRGVRPEAVVLRPCAYQQNLLGAALAGRLEVPYRVSAPFSLVDLGDIAEVAVAALSGQLEPGSTHVLGGPEELTVEDLARTATRVLGRPVTASSITIEQWRSGPGARTQGCALTDLLAMFEAYDQTGFTVDPTPLTHLLGRPPTTWTQLLSKETS
;
A
#
# COMPACT_ATOMS: atom_id res chain seq x y z
N VAL A 1 16.94 24.83 9.54
CA VAL A 1 16.13 23.78 10.18
C VAL A 1 16.65 22.46 9.64
N ARG A 2 17.08 21.53 10.51
CA ARG A 2 17.43 20.16 10.08
C ARG A 2 16.14 19.52 9.53
N ALA A 3 16.21 18.97 8.33
CA ALA A 3 15.11 18.16 7.82
C ALA A 3 14.87 16.97 8.76
N GLY A 4 13.63 16.73 9.17
CA GLY A 4 13.29 15.56 10.00
C GLY A 4 13.71 14.27 9.31
N THR A 5 14.19 13.29 10.06
CA THR A 5 14.55 11.96 9.51
C THR A 5 13.39 11.00 9.70
N VAL A 6 12.98 10.33 8.64
CA VAL A 6 11.94 9.29 8.69
C VAL A 6 12.48 7.93 8.23
N ALA A 7 12.04 6.86 8.88
CA ALA A 7 12.36 5.50 8.47
C ALA A 7 11.19 4.90 7.68
N VAL A 8 11.47 4.27 6.54
CA VAL A 8 10.48 3.57 5.72
C VAL A 8 10.84 2.10 5.67
N LEU A 9 10.08 1.28 6.38
CA LEU A 9 10.20 -0.17 6.30
C LEU A 9 9.52 -0.65 5.01
N GLY A 10 10.13 -1.64 4.35
CA GLY A 10 9.64 -2.11 3.05
C GLY A 10 9.87 -1.11 1.90
N ALA A 11 10.86 -0.21 2.02
CA ALA A 11 11.16 0.84 1.05
C ALA A 11 11.54 0.35 -0.36
N THR A 12 11.91 -0.92 -0.53
CA THR A 12 12.15 -1.57 -1.83
C THR A 12 10.87 -2.06 -2.51
N GLY A 13 9.74 -2.10 -1.80
CA GLY A 13 8.45 -2.50 -2.34
C GLY A 13 7.72 -1.33 -3.02
N LYS A 14 6.71 -1.64 -3.85
CA LYS A 14 5.89 -0.66 -4.59
C LYS A 14 5.45 0.52 -3.73
N THR A 15 4.77 0.24 -2.61
CA THR A 15 4.21 1.27 -1.73
C THR A 15 5.29 1.98 -0.92
N GLY A 16 6.21 1.23 -0.31
CA GLY A 16 7.29 1.83 0.47
C GLY A 16 8.20 2.72 -0.36
N SER A 17 8.49 2.34 -1.60
CA SER A 17 9.26 3.16 -2.55
C SER A 17 8.53 4.47 -2.90
N ALA A 18 7.21 4.41 -3.13
CA ALA A 18 6.42 5.61 -3.39
C ALA A 18 6.40 6.56 -2.18
N VAL A 19 6.25 6.03 -0.96
CA VAL A 19 6.29 6.83 0.27
C VAL A 19 7.69 7.42 0.49
N ALA A 20 8.76 6.65 0.27
CA ALA A 20 10.14 7.14 0.38
C ALA A 20 10.42 8.27 -0.61
N ALA A 21 9.98 8.12 -1.88
CA ALA A 21 10.11 9.17 -2.89
C ALA A 21 9.34 10.44 -2.52
N ALA A 22 8.10 10.30 -2.05
CA ALA A 22 7.28 11.44 -1.62
C ALA A 22 7.90 12.14 -0.39
N ALA A 23 8.44 11.39 0.57
CA ALA A 23 9.12 11.94 1.74
C ALA A 23 10.39 12.74 1.36
N LEU A 24 11.21 12.21 0.44
CA LEU A 24 12.37 12.93 -0.11
C LEU A 24 11.93 14.20 -0.83
N HIS A 25 10.88 14.14 -1.65
CA HIS A 25 10.34 15.32 -2.35
C HIS A 25 9.83 16.39 -1.38
N ALA A 26 9.29 15.99 -0.24
CA ALA A 26 8.89 16.88 0.84
C ALA A 26 10.08 17.43 1.66
N GLY A 27 11.32 17.10 1.32
CA GLY A 27 12.54 17.57 1.97
C GLY A 27 12.89 16.81 3.26
N LEU A 28 12.31 15.64 3.52
CA LEU A 28 12.68 14.79 4.64
C LEU A 28 13.92 13.97 4.32
N ALA A 29 14.76 13.68 5.30
CA ALA A 29 15.78 12.66 5.18
C ALA A 29 15.14 11.27 5.34
N VAL A 30 15.44 10.35 4.43
CA VAL A 30 14.77 9.03 4.39
C VAL A 30 15.77 7.91 4.62
N ARG A 31 15.51 7.07 5.62
CA ARG A 31 16.14 5.78 5.83
C ARG A 31 15.22 4.68 5.31
N GLY A 32 15.71 3.88 4.37
CA GLY A 32 15.01 2.71 3.87
C GLY A 32 15.55 1.44 4.49
N THR A 33 14.69 0.52 4.90
CA THR A 33 15.15 -0.79 5.38
C THR A 33 15.10 -1.85 4.29
N THR A 34 16.11 -2.69 4.26
CA THR A 34 16.21 -3.86 3.38
C THR A 34 17.11 -4.93 4.02
N ARG A 35 16.92 -6.20 3.64
CA ARG A 35 17.81 -7.29 4.04
C ARG A 35 19.19 -7.22 3.36
N HIS A 36 19.27 -6.57 2.19
CA HIS A 36 20.46 -6.51 1.35
C HIS A 36 20.73 -5.07 0.87
N PRO A 37 21.33 -4.18 1.72
CA PRO A 37 21.55 -2.78 1.37
C PRO A 37 22.34 -2.55 0.07
N GLY A 38 23.34 -3.38 -0.20
CA GLY A 38 24.16 -3.27 -1.42
C GLY A 38 23.44 -3.65 -2.72
N GLN A 39 22.21 -4.18 -2.61
CA GLN A 39 21.35 -4.57 -3.74
C GLN A 39 20.00 -3.84 -3.68
N ALA A 40 19.87 -2.83 -2.83
CA ALA A 40 18.62 -2.11 -2.68
C ALA A 40 18.30 -1.33 -3.96
N ASP A 41 17.11 -1.58 -4.49
CA ASP A 41 16.53 -0.84 -5.60
C ASP A 41 15.41 0.05 -5.06
N GLY A 42 15.57 1.36 -5.21
CA GLY A 42 14.60 2.34 -4.71
C GLY A 42 15.01 3.78 -5.03
N PRO A 43 14.27 4.77 -4.51
CA PRO A 43 14.50 6.17 -4.84
C PRO A 43 15.91 6.66 -4.50
N ALA A 44 16.51 7.43 -5.41
CA ALA A 44 17.79 8.09 -5.16
C ALA A 44 17.68 9.04 -3.97
N GLY A 45 18.67 9.00 -3.06
CA GLY A 45 18.66 9.81 -1.83
C GLY A 45 18.19 9.05 -0.59
N VAL A 46 17.72 7.82 -0.71
CA VAL A 46 17.42 6.95 0.45
C VAL A 46 18.72 6.42 1.04
N GLU A 47 18.91 6.59 2.35
CA GLU A 47 19.96 5.95 3.13
C GLU A 47 19.54 4.52 3.50
N TRP A 48 20.22 3.52 2.97
CA TRP A 48 19.83 2.11 3.15
C TRP A 48 20.42 1.50 4.41
N HIS A 49 19.56 0.90 5.24
CA HIS A 49 19.92 0.20 6.45
C HIS A 49 19.53 -1.29 6.37
N GLN A 50 20.40 -2.15 6.87
CA GLN A 50 20.10 -3.57 6.97
C GLN A 50 19.14 -3.83 8.13
N ALA A 51 17.98 -4.40 7.80
CA ALA A 51 17.03 -4.88 8.80
C ALA A 51 16.11 -5.97 8.20
N ASP A 52 15.67 -6.88 9.06
CA ASP A 52 14.68 -7.90 8.71
C ASP A 52 13.51 -7.84 9.69
N ALA A 53 12.33 -7.46 9.18
CA ALA A 53 11.12 -7.38 9.99
C ALA A 53 10.63 -8.76 10.48
N LEU A 54 11.03 -9.86 9.82
CA LEU A 54 10.61 -11.20 10.20
C LEU A 54 11.38 -11.72 11.42
N THR A 55 12.66 -11.38 11.54
CA THR A 55 13.50 -11.82 12.67
C THR A 55 13.72 -10.76 13.74
N GLY A 56 13.46 -9.48 13.40
CA GLY A 56 13.77 -8.32 14.23
C GLY A 56 15.21 -7.81 14.09
N ASP A 57 16.06 -8.54 13.34
CA ASP A 57 17.47 -8.20 13.20
C ASP A 57 17.66 -6.82 12.58
N GLY A 58 18.47 -5.98 13.23
CA GLY A 58 18.84 -4.64 12.75
C GLY A 58 17.74 -3.58 12.85
N LEU A 59 16.51 -3.90 13.28
CA LEU A 59 15.40 -2.96 13.32
C LEU A 59 15.69 -1.74 14.22
N THR A 60 16.07 -1.98 15.48
CA THR A 60 16.36 -0.89 16.44
C THR A 60 17.46 0.03 15.91
N HIS A 61 18.54 -0.56 15.33
CA HIS A 61 19.61 0.22 14.72
C HIS A 61 19.14 1.08 13.54
N ALA A 62 18.35 0.50 12.63
CA ALA A 62 17.82 1.20 11.46
C ALA A 62 16.86 2.35 11.85
N LEU A 63 16.16 2.19 12.97
CA LEU A 63 15.18 3.18 13.47
C LEU A 63 15.81 4.25 14.36
N THR A 64 16.99 4.00 14.97
CA THR A 64 17.64 4.95 15.90
C THR A 64 17.92 6.29 15.23
N GLY A 65 17.38 7.37 15.81
CA GLY A 65 17.51 8.74 15.31
C GLY A 65 16.51 9.11 14.20
N ALA A 66 15.57 8.25 13.85
CA ALA A 66 14.41 8.63 13.07
C ALA A 66 13.33 9.22 13.99
N GLU A 67 12.71 10.33 13.58
CA GLU A 67 11.58 10.95 14.28
C GLU A 67 10.26 10.21 14.03
N ALA A 68 10.12 9.62 12.85
CA ALA A 68 8.94 8.86 12.49
C ALA A 68 9.29 7.61 11.69
N ALA A 69 8.44 6.59 11.77
CA ALA A 69 8.57 5.35 11.02
C ALA A 69 7.28 5.02 10.25
N TYR A 70 7.44 4.72 8.96
CA TYR A 70 6.39 4.14 8.14
C TYR A 70 6.54 2.64 8.09
N LEU A 71 5.54 1.94 8.60
CA LEU A 71 5.54 0.49 8.72
C LEU A 71 4.66 -0.13 7.65
N ILE A 72 5.29 -0.78 6.68
CA ILE A 72 4.64 -1.67 5.73
C ILE A 72 5.41 -2.99 5.67
N VAL A 73 4.69 -4.10 5.83
CA VAL A 73 5.25 -5.45 5.74
C VAL A 73 4.85 -6.10 4.40
N PRO A 74 5.50 -7.21 3.99
CA PRO A 74 5.15 -7.91 2.76
C PRO A 74 3.66 -8.26 2.71
N ASN A 75 3.01 -7.99 1.57
CA ASN A 75 1.58 -8.26 1.39
C ASN A 75 1.29 -9.76 1.49
N VAL A 76 0.11 -10.10 2.02
CA VAL A 76 -0.38 -11.49 2.21
C VAL A 76 0.61 -12.43 2.93
N HIS A 77 1.46 -11.87 3.82
CA HIS A 77 2.43 -12.67 4.57
C HIS A 77 1.79 -13.25 5.83
N PRO A 78 1.97 -14.57 6.14
CA PRO A 78 1.34 -15.19 7.31
C PRO A 78 1.82 -14.62 8.64
N ALA A 79 3.08 -14.19 8.76
CA ALA A 79 3.68 -13.60 9.96
C ALA A 79 3.53 -12.08 10.04
N GLU A 80 2.46 -11.49 9.45
CA GLU A 80 2.27 -10.04 9.47
C GLU A 80 2.14 -9.49 10.89
N VAL A 81 1.42 -10.18 11.76
CA VAL A 81 1.19 -9.74 13.14
C VAL A 81 2.50 -9.71 13.94
N GLU A 82 3.31 -10.76 13.81
CA GLU A 82 4.61 -10.89 14.46
C GLU A 82 5.60 -9.83 13.96
N MET A 83 5.62 -9.58 12.65
CA MET A 83 6.47 -8.52 12.07
C MET A 83 6.08 -7.14 12.59
N VAL A 84 4.79 -6.85 12.68
CA VAL A 84 4.30 -5.55 13.18
C VAL A 84 4.65 -5.38 14.67
N ASP A 85 4.54 -6.44 15.47
CA ASP A 85 4.93 -6.42 16.88
C ASP A 85 6.42 -6.14 17.06
N LEU A 86 7.29 -6.87 16.34
CA LEU A 86 8.74 -6.66 16.38
C LEU A 86 9.14 -5.22 16.00
N VAL A 87 8.51 -4.67 14.95
CA VAL A 87 8.79 -3.29 14.53
C VAL A 87 8.27 -2.28 15.54
N ALA A 88 7.11 -2.51 16.16
CA ALA A 88 6.55 -1.61 17.17
C ALA A 88 7.45 -1.55 18.42
N GLN A 89 7.97 -2.70 18.86
CA GLN A 89 8.92 -2.79 19.97
C GLN A 89 10.23 -2.09 19.62
N ALA A 90 10.83 -2.38 18.45
CA ALA A 90 12.05 -1.74 18.00
C ALA A 90 11.91 -0.22 17.85
N ALA A 91 10.75 0.28 17.38
CA ALA A 91 10.47 1.72 17.31
C ALA A 91 10.41 2.37 18.70
N THR A 92 9.87 1.65 19.69
CA THR A 92 9.85 2.09 21.08
C THR A 92 11.26 2.16 21.66
N GLU A 93 12.06 1.10 21.48
CA GLU A 93 13.46 1.03 21.94
C GLU A 93 14.35 2.10 21.28
N ALA A 94 14.11 2.39 19.99
CA ALA A 94 14.84 3.39 19.23
C ALA A 94 14.42 4.85 19.56
N GLY A 95 13.35 5.03 20.33
CA GLY A 95 12.82 6.36 20.68
C GLY A 95 12.16 7.08 19.50
N VAL A 96 11.53 6.34 18.58
CA VAL A 96 10.77 6.91 17.46
C VAL A 96 9.50 7.57 18.00
N ASP A 97 9.26 8.84 17.69
CA ASP A 97 8.10 9.58 18.20
C ASP A 97 6.79 9.15 17.55
N ARG A 98 6.79 8.91 16.24
CA ARG A 98 5.57 8.62 15.46
C ARG A 98 5.69 7.33 14.65
N VAL A 99 4.66 6.52 14.70
CA VAL A 99 4.55 5.31 13.87
C VAL A 99 3.31 5.42 12.98
N VAL A 100 3.48 5.16 11.70
CA VAL A 100 2.41 5.12 10.70
C VAL A 100 2.33 3.72 10.12
N TYR A 101 1.22 3.03 10.32
CA TYR A 101 1.02 1.67 9.82
C TYR A 101 0.18 1.64 8.55
N HIS A 102 0.68 0.94 7.55
CA HIS A 102 0.00 0.68 6.30
C HIS A 102 -0.86 -0.60 6.39
N SER A 103 -2.12 -0.42 6.69
CA SER A 103 -3.13 -1.47 6.78
C SER A 103 -3.87 -1.67 5.45
N VAL A 104 -5.16 -1.96 5.49
CA VAL A 104 -6.05 -2.12 4.35
C VAL A 104 -7.45 -1.62 4.70
N ALA A 105 -8.20 -1.14 3.72
CA ALA A 105 -9.63 -0.86 3.90
C ALA A 105 -10.40 -2.14 4.25
N ASP A 106 -11.46 -2.00 5.03
CA ASP A 106 -12.27 -3.12 5.54
C ASP A 106 -11.46 -4.31 6.10
N PRO A 107 -10.62 -4.07 7.13
CA PRO A 107 -9.74 -5.10 7.68
C PRO A 107 -10.50 -6.20 8.45
N HIS A 108 -11.80 -6.04 8.67
CA HIS A 108 -12.65 -6.99 9.38
C HIS A 108 -13.49 -7.90 8.46
N ASP A 109 -13.30 -7.82 7.14
CA ASP A 109 -13.99 -8.72 6.22
C ASP A 109 -13.52 -10.17 6.44
N ALA A 110 -14.41 -10.99 7.00
CA ALA A 110 -14.13 -12.37 7.37
C ALA A 110 -13.85 -13.29 6.15
N ARG A 111 -14.21 -12.85 4.93
CA ARG A 111 -13.94 -13.59 3.70
C ARG A 111 -12.46 -13.51 3.30
N MET A 112 -11.72 -12.51 3.80
CA MET A 112 -10.35 -12.23 3.42
C MET A 112 -9.39 -12.41 4.61
N ALA A 113 -8.79 -13.58 4.75
CA ALA A 113 -7.93 -13.92 5.88
C ALA A 113 -6.75 -12.94 6.08
N HIS A 114 -6.18 -12.39 5.00
CA HIS A 114 -5.12 -11.38 5.10
C HIS A 114 -5.64 -10.04 5.63
N HIS A 115 -6.90 -9.65 5.38
CA HIS A 115 -7.53 -8.49 6.00
C HIS A 115 -7.66 -8.70 7.52
N LEU A 116 -8.11 -9.87 7.96
CA LEU A 116 -8.20 -10.20 9.39
C LEU A 116 -6.82 -10.19 10.07
N ARG A 117 -5.75 -10.58 9.36
CA ARG A 117 -4.37 -10.44 9.90
C ARG A 117 -3.99 -8.99 10.09
N LYS A 118 -4.33 -8.10 9.15
CA LYS A 118 -4.12 -6.65 9.30
C LYS A 118 -4.90 -6.08 10.49
N ALA A 119 -6.16 -6.47 10.68
CA ALA A 119 -6.92 -6.07 11.87
C ALA A 119 -6.26 -6.50 13.19
N ARG A 120 -5.72 -7.73 13.23
CA ARG A 120 -4.96 -8.20 14.40
C ARG A 120 -3.65 -7.44 14.57
N ALA A 121 -2.93 -7.17 13.49
CA ALA A 121 -1.70 -6.38 13.52
C ALA A 121 -1.95 -4.95 14.02
N GLU A 122 -3.06 -4.31 13.61
CA GLU A 122 -3.48 -3.01 14.17
C GLU A 122 -3.73 -3.09 15.68
N THR A 123 -4.35 -4.16 16.15
CA THR A 123 -4.62 -4.37 17.58
C THR A 123 -3.32 -4.52 18.37
N VAL A 124 -2.39 -5.32 17.87
CA VAL A 124 -1.07 -5.53 18.49
C VAL A 124 -0.26 -4.23 18.49
N LEU A 125 -0.21 -3.54 17.34
CA LEU A 125 0.47 -2.25 17.23
C LEU A 125 -0.05 -1.24 18.28
N ARG A 126 -1.36 -1.09 18.40
CA ARG A 126 -1.99 -0.17 19.36
C ARG A 126 -1.75 -0.59 20.82
N GLY A 127 -1.53 -1.86 21.09
CA GLY A 127 -1.13 -2.34 22.42
C GLY A 127 0.23 -1.82 22.86
N VAL A 128 1.16 -1.61 21.91
CA VAL A 128 2.52 -1.11 22.12
C VAL A 128 2.60 0.40 21.87
N ARG A 129 1.98 0.88 20.81
CA ARG A 129 2.01 2.26 20.31
C ARG A 129 0.57 2.78 20.11
N PRO A 130 -0.13 3.16 21.19
CA PRO A 130 -1.55 3.61 21.10
C PRO A 130 -1.71 4.87 20.23
N GLU A 131 -0.66 5.67 20.08
CA GLU A 131 -0.63 6.88 19.27
C GLU A 131 -0.37 6.61 17.78
N ALA A 132 -0.12 5.35 17.36
CA ALA A 132 0.16 5.02 15.98
C ALA A 132 -1.00 5.42 15.06
N VAL A 133 -0.66 6.08 13.94
CA VAL A 133 -1.62 6.40 12.87
C VAL A 133 -1.77 5.19 11.95
N VAL A 134 -3.01 4.82 11.63
CA VAL A 134 -3.32 3.69 10.75
C VAL A 134 -3.92 4.20 9.45
N LEU A 135 -3.28 3.89 8.33
CA LEU A 135 -3.79 4.17 6.99
C LEU A 135 -4.38 2.88 6.40
N ARG A 136 -5.65 2.93 6.02
CA ARG A 136 -6.41 1.81 5.44
C ARG A 136 -6.77 2.09 3.99
N PRO A 137 -5.83 1.97 3.04
CA PRO A 137 -6.11 2.20 1.63
C PRO A 137 -6.97 1.09 1.02
N CYS A 138 -7.74 1.47 0.00
CA CYS A 138 -8.37 0.55 -0.93
C CYS A 138 -7.33 -0.03 -1.92
N ALA A 139 -7.77 -0.85 -2.87
CA ALA A 139 -6.91 -1.39 -3.91
C ALA A 139 -6.34 -0.26 -4.81
N TYR A 140 -5.11 -0.43 -5.30
CA TYR A 140 -4.44 0.62 -6.07
C TYR A 140 -4.77 0.59 -7.55
N GLN A 141 -4.92 1.76 -8.15
CA GLN A 141 -4.98 1.96 -9.60
C GLN A 141 -3.75 1.34 -10.30
N GLN A 142 -2.56 1.44 -9.69
CA GLN A 142 -1.31 0.88 -10.21
C GLN A 142 -1.30 -0.65 -10.30
N ASN A 143 -2.22 -1.35 -9.67
CA ASN A 143 -2.34 -2.80 -9.82
C ASN A 143 -2.82 -3.19 -11.22
N LEU A 144 -3.58 -2.32 -11.88
CA LEU A 144 -4.17 -2.53 -13.21
C LEU A 144 -3.51 -1.67 -14.30
N LEU A 145 -2.69 -0.66 -13.92
CA LEU A 145 -2.10 0.28 -14.84
C LEU A 145 -1.25 -0.40 -15.93
N GLY A 146 -0.33 -1.27 -15.55
CA GLY A 146 0.53 -1.97 -16.52
C GLY A 146 -0.27 -2.82 -17.52
N ALA A 147 -1.32 -3.48 -17.06
CA ALA A 147 -2.22 -4.26 -17.91
C ALA A 147 -3.03 -3.38 -18.86
N ALA A 148 -3.50 -2.22 -18.41
CA ALA A 148 -4.17 -1.22 -19.24
C ALA A 148 -3.24 -0.67 -20.33
N LEU A 149 -2.00 -0.32 -19.94
CA LEU A 149 -0.96 0.10 -20.89
C LEU A 149 -0.58 -1.01 -21.88
N ALA A 150 -0.67 -2.27 -21.51
CA ALA A 150 -0.50 -3.42 -22.40
C ALA A 150 -1.73 -3.71 -23.29
N GLY A 151 -2.88 -3.05 -23.04
CA GLY A 151 -4.10 -3.17 -23.85
C GLY A 151 -5.08 -4.24 -23.38
N ARG A 152 -4.83 -4.92 -22.25
CA ARG A 152 -5.70 -5.99 -21.75
C ARG A 152 -5.77 -5.99 -20.23
N LEU A 153 -6.99 -5.84 -19.70
CA LEU A 153 -7.31 -5.97 -18.28
C LEU A 153 -7.95 -7.36 -18.06
N GLU A 154 -7.12 -8.32 -17.68
CA GLU A 154 -7.55 -9.70 -17.41
C GLU A 154 -7.52 -9.94 -15.89
N VAL A 155 -8.69 -10.20 -15.28
CA VAL A 155 -8.84 -10.35 -13.83
C VAL A 155 -9.57 -11.65 -13.49
N PRO A 156 -9.24 -12.33 -12.37
CA PRO A 156 -9.85 -13.59 -11.98
C PRO A 156 -11.15 -13.38 -11.15
N TYR A 157 -11.92 -12.36 -11.50
CA TYR A 157 -13.24 -12.03 -10.94
C TYR A 157 -14.08 -11.33 -12.01
N ARG A 158 -15.37 -11.10 -11.76
CA ARG A 158 -16.26 -10.44 -12.74
C ARG A 158 -15.80 -9.01 -13.02
N VAL A 159 -15.71 -8.67 -14.29
CA VAL A 159 -15.26 -7.35 -14.75
C VAL A 159 -16.24 -6.22 -14.41
N SER A 160 -17.48 -6.55 -14.04
CA SER A 160 -18.53 -5.62 -13.60
C SER A 160 -18.52 -5.38 -12.09
N ALA A 161 -17.58 -5.98 -11.33
CA ALA A 161 -17.44 -5.69 -9.90
C ALA A 161 -16.96 -4.25 -9.69
N PRO A 162 -17.56 -3.48 -8.74
CA PRO A 162 -17.19 -2.10 -8.49
C PRO A 162 -15.98 -1.99 -7.55
N PHE A 163 -15.11 -1.00 -7.79
CA PHE A 163 -13.94 -0.71 -6.98
C PHE A 163 -13.75 0.79 -6.78
N SER A 164 -13.38 1.21 -5.57
CA SER A 164 -12.88 2.56 -5.27
C SER A 164 -11.35 2.58 -5.35
N LEU A 165 -10.79 2.31 -6.54
CA LEU A 165 -9.34 2.24 -6.73
C LEU A 165 -8.67 3.57 -6.42
N VAL A 166 -7.62 3.55 -5.58
CA VAL A 166 -6.91 4.74 -5.14
C VAL A 166 -5.54 4.87 -5.83
N ASP A 167 -5.13 6.09 -6.12
CA ASP A 167 -3.78 6.37 -6.64
C ASP A 167 -2.73 6.21 -5.53
N LEU A 168 -1.64 5.53 -5.83
CA LEU A 168 -0.55 5.29 -4.89
C LEU A 168 0.18 6.58 -4.51
N GLY A 169 0.23 7.57 -5.41
CA GLY A 169 0.81 8.89 -5.11
C GLY A 169 0.00 9.64 -4.06
N ASP A 170 -1.34 9.59 -4.14
CA ASP A 170 -2.22 10.18 -3.12
C ASP A 170 -2.02 9.52 -1.75
N ILE A 171 -1.85 8.20 -1.71
CA ILE A 171 -1.53 7.48 -0.48
C ILE A 171 -0.17 7.89 0.08
N ALA A 172 0.83 8.06 -0.78
CA ALA A 172 2.16 8.50 -0.37
C ALA A 172 2.14 9.93 0.20
N GLU A 173 1.34 10.83 -0.37
CA GLU A 173 1.14 12.20 0.14
C GLU A 173 0.53 12.19 1.55
N VAL A 174 -0.52 11.39 1.78
CA VAL A 174 -1.12 11.22 3.12
C VAL A 174 -0.15 10.57 4.10
N ALA A 175 0.65 9.59 3.65
CA ALA A 175 1.67 8.97 4.49
C ALA A 175 2.74 9.98 4.94
N VAL A 176 3.17 10.88 4.06
CA VAL A 176 4.10 11.97 4.40
C VAL A 176 3.47 12.95 5.39
N ALA A 177 2.20 13.31 5.22
CA ALA A 177 1.48 14.16 6.18
C ALA A 177 1.44 13.51 7.58
N ALA A 178 1.16 12.20 7.64
CA ALA A 178 1.18 11.43 8.88
C ALA A 178 2.58 11.37 9.53
N LEU A 179 3.62 11.09 8.73
CA LEU A 179 5.01 11.06 9.18
C LEU A 179 5.49 12.42 9.69
N SER A 180 4.97 13.50 9.11
CA SER A 180 5.26 14.88 9.51
C SER A 180 4.44 15.37 10.72
N GLY A 181 3.60 14.51 11.32
CA GLY A 181 2.80 14.85 12.49
C GLY A 181 1.58 15.74 12.19
N GLN A 182 1.11 15.76 10.96
CA GLN A 182 -0.08 16.56 10.56
C GLN A 182 -1.40 15.82 10.82
N LEU A 183 -1.36 14.52 11.13
CA LEU A 183 -2.53 13.72 11.49
C LEU A 183 -2.58 13.47 12.99
N GLU A 184 -3.79 13.41 13.54
CA GLU A 184 -4.01 13.16 14.97
C GLU A 184 -3.41 11.83 15.42
N PRO A 185 -2.63 11.80 16.52
CA PRO A 185 -2.12 10.56 17.08
C PRO A 185 -3.25 9.57 17.38
N GLY A 186 -3.01 8.29 17.09
CA GLY A 186 -3.99 7.22 17.30
C GLY A 186 -5.14 7.19 16.29
N SER A 187 -5.16 8.08 15.30
CA SER A 187 -6.22 8.11 14.29
C SER A 187 -6.14 6.94 13.30
N THR A 188 -7.27 6.65 12.65
CA THR A 188 -7.38 5.66 11.57
C THR A 188 -8.11 6.30 10.40
N HIS A 189 -7.55 6.15 9.19
CA HIS A 189 -8.06 6.76 7.97
C HIS A 189 -8.29 5.71 6.90
N VAL A 190 -9.55 5.59 6.44
CA VAL A 190 -9.91 4.78 5.26
C VAL A 190 -9.69 5.65 4.02
N LEU A 191 -8.95 5.13 3.03
CA LEU A 191 -8.47 5.90 1.89
C LEU A 191 -8.94 5.27 0.59
N GLY A 192 -10.07 5.74 0.07
CA GLY A 192 -10.67 5.32 -1.20
C GLY A 192 -10.37 6.29 -2.33
N GLY A 193 -10.35 5.78 -3.56
CA GLY A 193 -10.25 6.62 -4.76
C GLY A 193 -11.54 7.39 -5.03
N PRO A 194 -11.47 8.41 -5.90
CA PRO A 194 -12.56 9.36 -6.12
C PRO A 194 -13.77 8.79 -6.85
N GLU A 195 -13.59 7.64 -7.51
CA GLU A 195 -14.57 7.07 -8.42
C GLU A 195 -14.84 5.61 -8.05
N GLU A 196 -16.08 5.18 -8.13
CA GLU A 196 -16.45 3.78 -8.11
C GLU A 196 -16.48 3.28 -9.56
N LEU A 197 -15.51 2.46 -9.95
CA LEU A 197 -15.30 2.00 -11.31
C LEU A 197 -15.25 0.48 -11.38
N THR A 198 -15.81 -0.06 -12.46
CA THR A 198 -15.64 -1.47 -12.85
C THR A 198 -14.39 -1.64 -13.73
N VAL A 199 -13.91 -2.87 -13.90
CA VAL A 199 -12.79 -3.15 -14.84
C VAL A 199 -13.18 -2.79 -16.28
N GLU A 200 -14.48 -2.89 -16.62
CA GLU A 200 -15.02 -2.44 -17.91
C GLU A 200 -14.91 -0.92 -18.07
N ASP A 201 -15.20 -0.15 -17.01
CA ASP A 201 -15.06 1.32 -17.03
C ASP A 201 -13.59 1.72 -17.16
N LEU A 202 -12.69 1.01 -16.46
CA LEU A 202 -11.25 1.23 -16.58
C LEU A 202 -10.76 0.98 -18.01
N ALA A 203 -11.20 -0.11 -18.67
CA ALA A 203 -10.83 -0.42 -20.05
C ALA A 203 -11.38 0.61 -21.03
N ARG A 204 -12.63 1.03 -20.86
CA ARG A 204 -13.29 2.07 -21.69
C ARG A 204 -12.55 3.41 -21.58
N THR A 205 -12.19 3.81 -20.37
CA THR A 205 -11.43 5.02 -20.12
C THR A 205 -10.03 4.93 -20.70
N ALA A 206 -9.34 3.79 -20.52
CA ALA A 206 -8.01 3.57 -21.08
C ALA A 206 -8.04 3.61 -22.62
N THR A 207 -9.04 2.99 -23.26
CA THR A 207 -9.24 3.08 -24.72
C THR A 207 -9.31 4.53 -25.21
N ARG A 208 -10.06 5.36 -24.52
CA ARG A 208 -10.22 6.78 -24.85
C ARG A 208 -8.93 7.57 -24.66
N VAL A 209 -8.25 7.39 -23.55
CA VAL A 209 -7.02 8.15 -23.20
C VAL A 209 -5.84 7.70 -24.06
N LEU A 210 -5.68 6.38 -24.27
CA LEU A 210 -4.55 5.85 -25.03
C LEU A 210 -4.76 5.91 -26.56
N GLY A 211 -5.97 6.23 -27.03
CA GLY A 211 -6.32 6.29 -28.47
C GLY A 211 -6.23 4.92 -29.18
N ARG A 212 -6.26 3.81 -28.45
CA ARG A 212 -6.23 2.45 -28.99
C ARG A 212 -7.08 1.51 -28.13
N PRO A 213 -7.55 0.38 -28.69
CA PRO A 213 -8.39 -0.55 -27.95
C PRO A 213 -7.69 -1.11 -26.70
N VAL A 214 -8.41 -1.07 -25.56
CA VAL A 214 -8.09 -1.79 -24.34
C VAL A 214 -9.30 -2.63 -23.97
N THR A 215 -9.09 -3.92 -23.77
CA THR A 215 -10.16 -4.87 -23.46
C THR A 215 -10.18 -5.24 -21.98
N ALA A 216 -11.37 -5.55 -21.46
CA ALA A 216 -11.57 -6.14 -20.14
C ALA A 216 -12.15 -7.53 -20.28
N SER A 217 -11.63 -8.50 -19.55
CA SER A 217 -12.16 -9.86 -19.51
C SER A 217 -11.93 -10.54 -18.17
N SER A 218 -12.90 -11.35 -17.76
CA SER A 218 -12.70 -12.29 -16.66
C SER A 218 -11.92 -13.49 -17.18
N ILE A 219 -10.94 -13.93 -16.39
CA ILE A 219 -10.18 -15.17 -16.62
C ILE A 219 -10.46 -16.17 -15.50
N THR A 220 -10.29 -17.44 -15.78
CA THR A 220 -10.44 -18.47 -14.75
C THR A 220 -9.28 -18.39 -13.75
N ILE A 221 -9.50 -18.94 -12.55
CA ILE A 221 -8.43 -19.09 -11.54
C ILE A 221 -7.25 -19.90 -12.10
N GLU A 222 -7.52 -20.91 -12.93
CA GLU A 222 -6.47 -21.72 -13.56
C GLU A 222 -5.65 -20.90 -14.56
N GLN A 223 -6.28 -20.08 -15.39
CA GLN A 223 -5.59 -19.15 -16.28
C GLN A 223 -4.75 -18.13 -15.51
N TRP A 224 -5.30 -17.59 -14.41
CA TRP A 224 -4.54 -16.68 -13.56
C TRP A 224 -3.33 -17.37 -12.93
N ARG A 225 -3.48 -18.60 -12.40
CA ARG A 225 -2.38 -19.38 -11.81
C ARG A 225 -1.29 -19.76 -12.80
N SER A 226 -1.63 -19.99 -14.07
CA SER A 226 -0.65 -20.28 -15.11
C SER A 226 -0.03 -19.05 -15.78
N GLY A 227 -0.58 -17.86 -15.50
CA GLY A 227 -0.14 -16.56 -16.02
C GLY A 227 0.33 -15.61 -14.92
N PRO A 228 -0.43 -14.54 -14.60
CA PRO A 228 -0.01 -13.52 -13.64
C PRO A 228 0.33 -14.06 -12.24
N GLY A 229 -0.36 -15.11 -11.80
CA GLY A 229 -0.21 -15.75 -10.49
C GLY A 229 0.82 -16.88 -10.43
N ALA A 230 1.57 -17.17 -11.51
CA ALA A 230 2.41 -18.37 -11.62
C ALA A 230 3.48 -18.51 -10.53
N ARG A 231 3.93 -17.40 -9.94
CA ARG A 231 4.91 -17.40 -8.85
C ARG A 231 4.29 -17.39 -7.46
N THR A 232 2.97 -17.29 -7.35
CA THR A 232 2.26 -17.20 -6.07
C THR A 232 2.01 -18.60 -5.52
N GLN A 233 2.45 -18.86 -4.29
CA GLN A 233 2.38 -20.17 -3.66
C GLN A 233 2.02 -20.06 -2.16
N GLY A 234 1.68 -21.20 -1.55
CA GLY A 234 1.43 -21.31 -0.11
C GLY A 234 0.29 -20.42 0.39
N CYS A 235 0.47 -19.80 1.56
CA CYS A 235 -0.53 -18.95 2.20
C CYS A 235 -0.95 -17.77 1.31
N ALA A 236 0.00 -17.15 0.61
CA ALA A 236 -0.28 -16.04 -0.29
C ALA A 236 -1.24 -16.44 -1.42
N LEU A 237 -1.11 -17.65 -1.97
CA LEU A 237 -2.05 -18.15 -2.97
C LEU A 237 -3.45 -18.31 -2.39
N THR A 238 -3.57 -18.95 -1.21
CA THR A 238 -4.87 -19.15 -0.55
C THR A 238 -5.56 -17.81 -0.27
N ASP A 239 -4.82 -16.83 0.25
CA ASP A 239 -5.34 -15.52 0.57
C ASP A 239 -5.80 -14.74 -0.67
N LEU A 240 -5.02 -14.78 -1.75
CA LEU A 240 -5.40 -14.10 -2.99
C LEU A 240 -6.62 -14.75 -3.65
N LEU A 241 -6.76 -16.08 -3.61
CA LEU A 241 -7.95 -16.75 -4.12
C LEU A 241 -9.21 -16.36 -3.35
N ALA A 242 -9.13 -16.31 -2.02
CA ALA A 242 -10.23 -15.85 -1.17
C ALA A 242 -10.59 -14.38 -1.44
N MET A 243 -9.58 -13.52 -1.66
CA MET A 243 -9.77 -12.12 -2.03
C MET A 243 -10.48 -12.00 -3.40
N PHE A 244 -10.08 -12.79 -4.40
CA PHE A 244 -10.73 -12.76 -5.71
C PHE A 244 -12.18 -13.21 -5.63
N GLU A 245 -12.49 -14.21 -4.82
CA GLU A 245 -13.86 -14.65 -4.56
C GLU A 245 -14.70 -13.54 -3.89
N ALA A 246 -14.14 -12.85 -2.88
CA ALA A 246 -14.79 -11.72 -2.25
C ALA A 246 -15.04 -10.57 -3.25
N TYR A 247 -14.05 -10.26 -4.10
CA TYR A 247 -14.17 -9.25 -5.15
C TYR A 247 -15.21 -9.63 -6.21
N ASP A 248 -15.29 -10.92 -6.57
CA ASP A 248 -16.31 -11.41 -7.49
C ASP A 248 -17.73 -11.22 -6.94
N GLN A 249 -17.93 -11.42 -5.65
CA GLN A 249 -19.21 -11.28 -4.98
C GLN A 249 -19.67 -9.82 -4.84
N THR A 250 -18.81 -8.94 -4.36
CA THR A 250 -19.21 -7.58 -3.92
C THR A 250 -18.38 -6.45 -4.52
N GLY A 251 -17.25 -6.72 -5.17
CA GLY A 251 -16.26 -5.69 -5.47
C GLY A 251 -15.51 -5.25 -4.21
N PHE A 252 -14.94 -4.03 -4.25
CA PHE A 252 -14.24 -3.45 -3.10
C PHE A 252 -14.34 -1.93 -3.14
N THR A 253 -15.37 -1.40 -2.48
CA THR A 253 -15.67 0.05 -2.48
C THR A 253 -15.61 0.62 -1.07
N VAL A 254 -15.16 1.86 -0.97
CA VAL A 254 -15.12 2.65 0.27
C VAL A 254 -15.40 4.12 -0.03
N ASP A 255 -15.82 4.88 0.99
CA ASP A 255 -16.08 6.31 0.88
C ASP A 255 -14.78 7.08 0.53
N PRO A 256 -14.77 7.91 -0.53
CA PRO A 256 -13.64 8.74 -0.93
C PRO A 256 -13.48 10.01 -0.09
N THR A 257 -14.48 10.39 0.70
CA THR A 257 -14.51 11.66 1.44
C THR A 257 -13.32 11.84 2.38
N PRO A 258 -12.89 10.83 3.18
CA PRO A 258 -11.75 11.00 4.07
C PRO A 258 -10.46 11.36 3.31
N LEU A 259 -10.18 10.70 2.18
CA LEU A 259 -8.99 10.98 1.38
C LEU A 259 -9.03 12.39 0.79
N THR A 260 -10.19 12.83 0.27
CA THR A 260 -10.38 14.19 -0.25
C THR A 260 -10.05 15.25 0.81
N HIS A 261 -10.51 15.06 2.04
CA HIS A 261 -10.23 15.98 3.15
C HIS A 261 -8.74 16.01 3.50
N LEU A 262 -8.08 14.85 3.58
CA LEU A 262 -6.67 14.75 3.92
C LEU A 262 -5.76 15.38 2.87
N LEU A 263 -6.10 15.25 1.60
CA LEU A 263 -5.36 15.85 0.49
C LEU A 263 -5.64 17.36 0.31
N GLY A 264 -6.78 17.86 0.81
CA GLY A 264 -7.24 19.22 0.53
C GLY A 264 -7.58 19.48 -0.95
N ARG A 265 -7.68 18.41 -1.73
CA ARG A 265 -8.02 18.39 -3.17
C ARG A 265 -8.72 17.10 -3.54
N PRO A 266 -9.39 17.02 -4.71
CA PRO A 266 -9.87 15.73 -5.21
C PRO A 266 -8.72 14.72 -5.39
N PRO A 267 -8.92 13.45 -5.01
CA PRO A 267 -7.95 12.39 -5.29
C PRO A 267 -7.74 12.19 -6.79
N THR A 268 -6.60 11.62 -7.17
CA THR A 268 -6.23 11.38 -8.57
C THR A 268 -7.16 10.36 -9.20
N THR A 269 -7.82 10.74 -10.31
CA THR A 269 -8.68 9.86 -11.10
C THR A 269 -7.89 8.90 -11.97
N TRP A 270 -8.53 7.79 -12.38
CA TRP A 270 -7.94 6.85 -13.35
C TRP A 270 -7.55 7.53 -14.66
N THR A 271 -8.36 8.47 -15.14
CA THR A 271 -8.05 9.28 -16.33
C THR A 271 -6.77 10.09 -16.16
N GLN A 272 -6.59 10.75 -15.01
CA GLN A 272 -5.40 11.56 -14.74
C GLN A 272 -4.14 10.70 -14.61
N LEU A 273 -4.23 9.52 -13.96
CA LEU A 273 -3.10 8.60 -13.87
C LEU A 273 -2.66 8.14 -15.26
N LEU A 274 -3.58 7.66 -16.11
CA LEU A 274 -3.27 7.26 -17.47
C LEU A 274 -2.65 8.37 -18.30
N SER A 275 -3.13 9.60 -18.17
CA SER A 275 -2.61 10.75 -18.92
C SER A 275 -1.16 11.09 -18.52
N LYS A 276 -0.79 10.92 -17.26
CA LYS A 276 0.60 11.12 -16.79
C LYS A 276 1.57 10.10 -17.41
N GLU A 277 1.13 8.87 -17.64
CA GLU A 277 1.97 7.80 -18.20
C GLU A 277 2.14 7.88 -19.72
N THR A 278 1.38 8.76 -20.37
CA THR A 278 1.41 8.95 -21.84
C THR A 278 2.00 10.29 -22.27
N SER A 279 2.37 11.15 -21.32
CA SER A 279 3.00 12.46 -21.54
C SER A 279 4.51 12.36 -21.53
#